data_1319b70ffaa223a3c0457c3990594e48
#
_entry.id   1319b70ffaa223a3c0457c3990594e48
#
_cell.length_a   1.000
_cell.length_b   1.000
_cell.length_c   1.000
_cell.angle_alpha   90.00
_cell.angle_beta   90.00
_cell.angle_gamma   90.00
#
_symmetry.space_group_name_H-M   'P 1'
#
loop_
_entity.id
_entity.type
_entity.pdbx_description
1 polymer ?
#
loop_
_entity_poly.entity_id
_entity_poly.type
_entity_poly.pdbx_seq_one_letter_code
_entity_poly.pdbx_strand_id
1 'polypeptide(L)'
;MLTIVGLIGAYLVIRKGSGIPNSYRPLCWLIFVLPFAMGGFYSLLCFPISVFLMICLLRSMYRQKQLTIVGSCAMSLTLMLVFAVLSPLWAVDKGTAVFGILRVLPIFLFYLNLMQDKKFDWTVLLHYVPASAVLMTFLSILLAQIPSCRDSVLVADRLAGFFGYPNTFALFLLIAFLLTAMRRNGMLRLIYCGVLSIGIAMSGSRTTFALFAVFFVVLAFWKGKADKKGYLMMFVVAVCCTLLSYCLTHLSGGNGTARLLTISPKSATFLGRLVYAKDGIIQALRHPLGMGYGGFRAAQGSFQTAYYTVSFVHNSILQLFLDYGWIPAGLFLYSVLRSICSKKTMGDVRILLLALLFHGLLDFDGEFLSIWFLLLPLLLRKEKKTVVFHRTNLITIALCFCIVVSAWLSAGDLLHIVGADDLCLSIVPFHTAALEHRLTEIAEPEQLEKTADRILKLNQYSSIAHSARANAALAKGDVSNMMTEKERTIFCARYSLVEYTDYFDKLYLVMYQYYKAGDINSAEVCRHKLLEIPLLLSETQASTSAIAEFLGDQPDLTLPREYSDLVDSLQKSNQ
;
A
#
# COMPACT_ATOMS: atom_id res chain seq x y z
N MET A 1 5.81 5.89 22.31
CA MET A 1 6.26 7.26 22.67
C MET A 1 5.73 8.33 21.68
N LEU A 2 5.90 8.16 20.40
CA LEU A 2 5.57 9.18 19.37
C LEU A 2 4.07 9.48 19.26
N THR A 3 3.22 8.46 19.35
CA THR A 3 1.76 8.64 19.39
C THR A 3 1.31 9.43 20.62
N ILE A 4 2.03 9.29 21.75
CA ILE A 4 1.77 10.05 22.98
C ILE A 4 2.04 11.54 22.75
N VAL A 5 3.11 11.88 22.02
CA VAL A 5 3.42 13.27 21.66
C VAL A 5 2.32 13.86 20.77
N GLY A 6 1.82 13.06 19.81
CA GLY A 6 0.66 13.43 19.00
C GLY A 6 -0.60 13.67 19.86
N LEU A 7 -0.86 12.84 20.88
CA LEU A 7 -1.97 12.99 21.81
C LEU A 7 -1.85 14.26 22.66
N ILE A 8 -0.65 14.54 23.18
CA ILE A 8 -0.39 15.78 23.95
C ILE A 8 -0.57 17.01 23.05
N GLY A 9 -0.01 16.99 21.84
CA GLY A 9 -0.17 18.06 20.85
C GLY A 9 -1.64 18.31 20.51
N ALA A 10 -2.39 17.24 20.23
CA ALA A 10 -3.84 17.31 19.98
C ALA A 10 -4.59 17.92 21.17
N TYR A 11 -4.28 17.48 22.40
CA TYR A 11 -4.89 18.02 23.61
C TYR A 11 -4.66 19.53 23.75
N LEU A 12 -3.41 19.98 23.60
CA LEU A 12 -3.06 21.39 23.73
C LEU A 12 -3.70 22.27 22.64
N VAL A 13 -3.80 21.77 21.42
CA VAL A 13 -4.27 22.54 20.25
C VAL A 13 -5.81 22.53 20.17
N ILE A 14 -6.44 21.37 20.37
CA ILE A 14 -7.89 21.19 20.16
C ILE A 14 -8.69 21.66 21.39
N ARG A 15 -8.18 21.48 22.61
CA ARG A 15 -8.85 21.95 23.83
C ARG A 15 -9.03 23.47 23.87
N LYS A 16 -8.04 24.23 23.36
CA LYS A 16 -8.12 25.71 23.29
C LYS A 16 -9.06 26.21 22.18
N GLY A 17 -9.48 25.36 21.26
CA GLY A 17 -10.42 25.71 20.19
C GLY A 17 -11.84 25.89 20.70
N SER A 18 -12.19 27.08 21.18
CA SER A 18 -13.50 27.41 21.81
C SER A 18 -14.70 27.45 20.87
N GLY A 19 -14.63 26.88 19.67
CA GLY A 19 -15.73 26.91 18.68
C GLY A 19 -16.01 25.58 17.97
N ILE A 20 -15.34 24.47 18.36
CA ILE A 20 -15.54 23.18 17.69
C ILE A 20 -16.83 22.52 18.19
N PRO A 21 -17.79 22.20 17.30
CA PRO A 21 -18.95 21.40 17.66
C PRO A 21 -18.53 20.06 18.28
N ASN A 22 -19.24 19.60 19.29
CA ASN A 22 -18.93 18.35 19.99
C ASN A 22 -18.89 17.12 19.08
N SER A 23 -19.65 17.14 17.98
CA SER A 23 -19.65 16.08 16.95
C SER A 23 -18.33 15.96 16.20
N TYR A 24 -17.58 17.06 16.01
CA TYR A 24 -16.32 17.05 15.29
C TYR A 24 -15.10 16.74 16.16
N ARG A 25 -15.18 17.01 17.47
CA ARG A 25 -14.01 16.86 18.36
C ARG A 25 -13.32 15.50 18.25
N PRO A 26 -14.03 14.34 18.33
CA PRO A 26 -13.38 13.04 18.21
C PRO A 26 -12.68 12.85 16.85
N LEU A 27 -13.32 13.31 15.77
CA LEU A 27 -12.76 13.19 14.43
C LEU A 27 -11.56 14.12 14.20
N CYS A 28 -11.60 15.35 14.75
CA CYS A 28 -10.45 16.26 14.75
C CYS A 28 -9.25 15.65 15.50
N TRP A 29 -9.51 15.02 16.65
CA TRP A 29 -8.48 14.29 17.39
C TRP A 29 -7.86 13.17 16.55
N LEU A 30 -8.70 12.38 15.92
CA LEU A 30 -8.22 11.26 15.10
C LEU A 30 -7.38 11.75 13.92
N ILE A 31 -7.83 12.78 13.19
CA ILE A 31 -7.08 13.37 12.06
C ILE A 31 -5.75 13.97 12.52
N PHE A 32 -5.71 14.56 13.73
CA PHE A 32 -4.47 15.14 14.26
C PHE A 32 -3.46 14.07 14.67
N VAL A 33 -3.93 12.99 15.34
CA VAL A 33 -3.07 11.99 15.99
C VAL A 33 -2.62 10.88 15.03
N LEU A 34 -3.50 10.49 14.11
CA LEU A 34 -3.27 9.34 13.23
C LEU A 34 -1.98 9.44 12.40
N PRO A 35 -1.58 10.61 11.88
CA PRO A 35 -0.29 10.78 11.21
C PRO A 35 0.93 10.36 12.05
N PHE A 36 0.86 10.53 13.39
CA PHE A 36 1.92 10.11 14.33
C PHE A 36 1.94 8.60 14.61
N ALA A 37 0.94 7.87 14.13
CA ALA A 37 0.83 6.42 14.22
C ALA A 37 1.06 5.79 12.83
N MET A 38 2.23 6.01 12.24
CA MET A 38 2.64 5.53 10.92
C MET A 38 1.63 5.89 9.81
N GLY A 39 0.93 7.03 9.97
CA GLY A 39 -0.13 7.44 9.05
C GLY A 39 -1.33 6.47 8.96
N GLY A 40 -1.41 5.48 9.86
CA GLY A 40 -2.42 4.41 9.80
C GLY A 40 -2.13 3.35 8.74
N PHE A 41 -0.86 3.13 8.39
CA PHE A 41 -0.44 2.17 7.37
C PHE A 41 -0.62 0.72 7.83
N TYR A 42 -0.29 0.37 9.07
CA TYR A 42 -0.34 -1.01 9.56
C TYR A 42 -1.76 -1.48 9.87
N SER A 43 -2.08 -2.72 9.47
CA SER A 43 -3.37 -3.38 9.71
C SER A 43 -3.76 -3.43 11.19
N LEU A 44 -2.78 -3.62 12.08
CA LEU A 44 -2.99 -3.62 13.54
C LEU A 44 -3.63 -2.32 14.07
N LEU A 45 -3.40 -1.18 13.42
CA LEU A 45 -4.01 0.09 13.81
C LEU A 45 -5.47 0.21 13.36
N CYS A 46 -5.86 -0.55 12.35
CA CYS A 46 -7.20 -0.49 11.78
C CYS A 46 -8.29 -0.91 12.78
N PHE A 47 -8.01 -1.96 13.59
CA PHE A 47 -8.97 -2.43 14.59
C PHE A 47 -9.27 -1.38 15.69
N PRO A 48 -8.30 -0.83 16.44
CA PRO A 48 -8.59 0.15 17.48
C PRO A 48 -9.21 1.44 16.91
N ILE A 49 -8.84 1.86 15.69
CA ILE A 49 -9.47 2.98 15.00
C ILE A 49 -10.93 2.65 14.66
N SER A 50 -11.22 1.43 14.19
CA SER A 50 -12.59 0.99 13.90
C SER A 50 -13.46 0.97 15.15
N VAL A 51 -12.93 0.47 16.28
CA VAL A 51 -13.63 0.49 17.58
C VAL A 51 -13.95 1.93 18.00
N PHE A 52 -12.96 2.83 17.92
CA PHE A 52 -13.16 4.23 18.27
C PHE A 52 -14.24 4.89 17.39
N LEU A 53 -14.19 4.69 16.08
CA LEU A 53 -15.17 5.22 15.14
C LEU A 53 -16.56 4.61 15.33
N MET A 54 -16.63 3.32 15.67
CA MET A 54 -17.89 2.65 15.98
C MET A 54 -18.56 3.23 17.23
N ILE A 55 -17.78 3.48 18.28
CA ILE A 55 -18.29 4.13 19.51
C ILE A 55 -18.85 5.53 19.18
N CYS A 56 -18.13 6.31 18.36
CA CYS A 56 -18.59 7.63 17.91
C CYS A 56 -19.90 7.53 17.12
N LEU A 57 -20.00 6.57 16.20
CA LEU A 57 -21.17 6.33 15.37
C LEU A 57 -22.37 5.89 16.20
N LEU A 58 -22.21 4.91 17.09
CA LEU A 58 -23.26 4.45 17.99
C LEU A 58 -23.80 5.57 18.88
N ARG A 59 -22.92 6.41 19.42
CA ARG A 59 -23.32 7.59 20.21
C ARG A 59 -24.16 8.56 19.38
N SER A 60 -23.81 8.77 18.11
CA SER A 60 -24.57 9.62 17.19
C SER A 60 -25.93 9.01 16.85
N MET A 61 -25.94 7.71 16.51
CA MET A 61 -27.17 6.95 16.20
C MET A 61 -28.15 6.92 17.40
N TYR A 62 -27.64 6.68 18.60
CA TYR A 62 -28.46 6.69 19.82
C TYR A 62 -29.13 8.04 20.04
N ARG A 63 -28.39 9.14 19.83
CA ARG A 63 -28.94 10.50 19.99
C ARG A 63 -29.94 10.87 18.91
N GLN A 64 -29.71 10.47 17.66
CA GLN A 64 -30.52 10.86 16.51
C GLN A 64 -31.64 9.85 16.21
N LYS A 65 -31.59 8.64 16.79
CA LYS A 65 -32.49 7.49 16.54
C LYS A 65 -32.59 7.11 15.04
N GLN A 66 -31.56 7.44 14.27
CA GLN A 66 -31.50 7.18 12.84
C GLN A 66 -30.03 7.07 12.37
N LEU A 67 -29.82 6.39 11.23
CA LEU A 67 -28.57 6.41 10.48
C LEU A 67 -28.83 7.06 9.11
N THR A 68 -28.05 8.08 8.79
CA THR A 68 -28.13 8.78 7.51
C THR A 68 -27.01 8.29 6.60
N ILE A 69 -27.34 7.90 5.36
CA ILE A 69 -26.39 7.53 4.33
C ILE A 69 -26.61 8.41 3.10
N VAL A 70 -25.52 8.98 2.56
CA VAL A 70 -25.59 10.00 1.50
C VAL A 70 -24.58 9.70 0.40
N GLY A 71 -25.08 9.67 -0.84
CA GLY A 71 -24.28 9.80 -2.04
C GLY A 71 -23.58 8.53 -2.57
N SER A 72 -22.96 8.70 -3.75
CA SER A 72 -22.27 7.63 -4.48
C SER A 72 -21.02 7.11 -3.77
N CYS A 73 -20.35 7.99 -3.01
CA CYS A 73 -19.17 7.59 -2.23
C CYS A 73 -19.54 6.59 -1.11
N ALA A 74 -20.67 6.80 -0.41
CA ALA A 74 -21.15 5.84 0.59
C ALA A 74 -21.47 4.48 -0.03
N MET A 75 -22.10 4.47 -1.21
CA MET A 75 -22.41 3.25 -1.95
C MET A 75 -21.12 2.53 -2.36
N SER A 76 -20.13 3.26 -2.87
CA SER A 76 -18.82 2.68 -3.23
C SER A 76 -18.14 2.03 -2.02
N LEU A 77 -18.04 2.73 -0.89
CA LEU A 77 -17.41 2.21 0.33
C LEU A 77 -18.18 1.01 0.91
N THR A 78 -19.52 1.03 0.82
CA THR A 78 -20.35 -0.14 1.19
C THR A 78 -20.02 -1.34 0.31
N LEU A 79 -19.94 -1.14 -1.00
CA LEU A 79 -19.59 -2.22 -1.94
C LEU A 79 -18.14 -2.70 -1.74
N MET A 80 -17.18 -1.80 -1.46
CA MET A 80 -15.82 -2.21 -1.09
C MET A 80 -15.81 -3.13 0.12
N LEU A 81 -16.59 -2.80 1.17
CA LEU A 81 -16.70 -3.64 2.36
C LEU A 81 -17.35 -5.00 2.03
N VAL A 82 -18.43 -5.01 1.24
CA VAL A 82 -19.08 -6.25 0.79
C VAL A 82 -18.12 -7.10 -0.02
N PHE A 83 -17.39 -6.51 -0.97
CA PHE A 83 -16.41 -7.22 -1.78
C PHE A 83 -15.24 -7.74 -0.93
N ALA A 84 -14.76 -6.98 0.05
CA ALA A 84 -13.74 -7.45 0.98
C ALA A 84 -14.20 -8.68 1.78
N VAL A 85 -15.47 -8.71 2.22
CA VAL A 85 -16.06 -9.87 2.93
C VAL A 85 -16.21 -11.08 2.01
N LEU A 86 -16.61 -10.87 0.76
CA LEU A 86 -16.88 -11.94 -0.21
C LEU A 86 -15.64 -12.36 -1.01
N SER A 87 -14.58 -11.55 -1.02
CA SER A 87 -13.39 -11.78 -1.84
C SER A 87 -12.73 -13.16 -1.69
N PRO A 88 -12.76 -13.85 -0.53
CA PRO A 88 -12.22 -15.21 -0.42
C PRO A 88 -12.84 -16.22 -1.39
N LEU A 89 -14.01 -15.92 -1.97
CA LEU A 89 -14.66 -16.80 -2.96
C LEU A 89 -13.94 -16.80 -4.31
N TRP A 90 -13.28 -15.70 -4.68
CA TRP A 90 -12.61 -15.54 -5.99
C TRP A 90 -11.18 -14.97 -5.91
N ALA A 91 -10.71 -14.55 -4.75
CA ALA A 91 -9.40 -13.94 -4.58
C ALA A 91 -8.27 -14.89 -4.98
N VAL A 92 -7.18 -14.30 -5.44
CA VAL A 92 -5.93 -14.98 -5.77
C VAL A 92 -5.32 -15.63 -4.52
N ASP A 93 -5.21 -14.86 -3.43
CA ASP A 93 -4.89 -15.37 -2.10
C ASP A 93 -6.10 -15.17 -1.18
N LYS A 94 -6.83 -16.26 -0.98
CA LYS A 94 -8.07 -16.28 -0.19
C LYS A 94 -7.82 -15.96 1.28
N GLY A 95 -6.67 -16.38 1.82
CA GLY A 95 -6.29 -16.15 3.20
C GLY A 95 -5.97 -14.68 3.46
N THR A 96 -5.14 -14.06 2.63
CA THR A 96 -4.80 -12.64 2.74
C THR A 96 -5.98 -11.73 2.40
N ALA A 97 -6.85 -12.12 1.46
CA ALA A 97 -7.97 -11.29 1.03
C ALA A 97 -8.95 -10.94 2.16
N VAL A 98 -9.14 -11.84 3.13
CA VAL A 98 -10.01 -11.59 4.32
C VAL A 98 -9.54 -10.37 5.10
N PHE A 99 -8.24 -10.10 5.16
CA PHE A 99 -7.67 -8.95 5.86
C PHE A 99 -8.00 -7.61 5.20
N GLY A 100 -8.51 -7.61 3.97
CA GLY A 100 -9.08 -6.43 3.32
C GLY A 100 -10.21 -5.78 4.11
N ILE A 101 -10.94 -6.56 4.94
CA ILE A 101 -11.95 -6.03 5.85
C ILE A 101 -11.34 -5.03 6.84
N LEU A 102 -10.15 -5.33 7.39
CA LEU A 102 -9.45 -4.44 8.32
C LEU A 102 -9.17 -3.08 7.67
N ARG A 103 -8.84 -3.07 6.38
CA ARG A 103 -8.50 -1.85 5.65
C ARG A 103 -9.72 -0.98 5.35
N VAL A 104 -10.81 -1.57 4.89
CA VAL A 104 -12.01 -0.84 4.45
C VAL A 104 -12.87 -0.38 5.63
N LEU A 105 -12.96 -1.17 6.70
CA LEU A 105 -13.88 -0.89 7.81
C LEU A 105 -13.66 0.47 8.48
N PRO A 106 -12.44 0.89 8.86
CA PRO A 106 -12.24 2.22 9.45
C PRO A 106 -12.55 3.36 8.49
N ILE A 107 -12.27 3.18 7.18
CA ILE A 107 -12.58 4.15 6.13
C ILE A 107 -14.10 4.33 6.02
N PHE A 108 -14.85 3.23 5.97
CA PHE A 108 -16.31 3.23 5.92
C PHE A 108 -16.93 3.85 7.18
N LEU A 109 -16.48 3.43 8.37
CA LEU A 109 -16.97 3.97 9.66
C LEU A 109 -16.68 5.46 9.80
N PHE A 110 -15.52 5.92 9.35
CA PHE A 110 -15.18 7.34 9.34
C PHE A 110 -16.17 8.13 8.47
N TYR A 111 -16.43 7.66 7.25
CA TYR A 111 -17.37 8.31 6.34
C TYR A 111 -18.81 8.29 6.88
N LEU A 112 -19.25 7.18 7.52
CA LEU A 112 -20.55 7.13 8.18
C LEU A 112 -20.66 8.18 9.29
N ASN A 113 -19.63 8.38 10.10
CA ASN A 113 -19.62 9.42 11.14
C ASN A 113 -19.78 10.83 10.54
N LEU A 114 -19.11 11.14 9.41
CA LEU A 114 -19.24 12.43 8.73
C LEU A 114 -20.67 12.71 8.29
N MET A 115 -21.38 11.68 7.81
CA MET A 115 -22.75 11.82 7.29
C MET A 115 -23.80 12.07 8.38
N GLN A 116 -23.50 11.78 9.64
CA GLN A 116 -24.46 12.00 10.75
C GLN A 116 -24.61 13.47 11.14
N ASP A 117 -23.70 14.36 10.71
CA ASP A 117 -23.78 15.78 11.01
C ASP A 117 -24.48 16.56 9.88
N LYS A 118 -25.68 17.07 10.17
CA LYS A 118 -26.47 17.88 9.22
C LYS A 118 -25.82 19.23 8.85
N LYS A 119 -24.93 19.72 9.75
CA LYS A 119 -24.20 20.99 9.58
C LYS A 119 -22.74 20.76 9.25
N PHE A 120 -22.43 19.62 8.62
CA PHE A 120 -21.05 19.25 8.30
C PHE A 120 -20.28 20.36 7.61
N ASP A 121 -19.11 20.69 8.17
CA ASP A 121 -18.16 21.64 7.62
C ASP A 121 -16.75 21.05 7.61
N TRP A 122 -16.30 20.66 6.42
CA TRP A 122 -14.95 20.13 6.21
C TRP A 122 -13.84 21.11 6.65
N THR A 123 -14.14 22.42 6.64
CA THR A 123 -13.16 23.45 7.03
C THR A 123 -12.82 23.38 8.51
N VAL A 124 -13.78 23.07 9.35
CA VAL A 124 -13.59 22.85 10.79
C VAL A 124 -12.80 21.57 11.00
N LEU A 125 -13.19 20.50 10.31
CA LEU A 125 -12.57 19.19 10.47
C LEU A 125 -11.07 19.19 10.11
N LEU A 126 -10.70 19.84 9.01
CA LEU A 126 -9.32 19.90 8.53
C LEU A 126 -8.53 21.11 9.07
N HIS A 127 -9.10 21.90 9.98
CA HIS A 127 -8.48 23.12 10.51
C HIS A 127 -7.13 22.86 11.19
N TYR A 128 -6.99 21.70 11.85
CA TYR A 128 -5.81 21.35 12.65
C TYR A 128 -4.76 20.53 11.90
N VAL A 129 -5.01 20.14 10.65
CA VAL A 129 -4.05 19.40 9.82
C VAL A 129 -2.73 20.17 9.67
N PRO A 130 -2.71 21.50 9.41
CA PRO A 130 -1.46 22.24 9.33
C PRO A 130 -0.64 22.22 10.64
N ALA A 131 -1.31 22.28 11.79
CA ALA A 131 -0.62 22.24 13.09
C ALA A 131 -0.01 20.86 13.37
N SER A 132 -0.75 19.79 13.04
CA SER A 132 -0.24 18.41 13.11
C SER A 132 0.99 18.22 12.22
N ALA A 133 0.93 18.68 10.97
CA ALA A 133 2.00 18.56 10.00
C ALA A 133 3.25 19.36 10.39
N VAL A 134 3.09 20.59 10.89
CA VAL A 134 4.20 21.42 11.38
C VAL A 134 4.88 20.79 12.60
N LEU A 135 4.09 20.32 13.58
CA LEU A 135 4.62 19.62 14.76
C LEU A 135 5.39 18.36 14.35
N MET A 136 4.82 17.58 13.45
CA MET A 136 5.47 16.36 12.95
C MET A 136 6.78 16.67 12.21
N THR A 137 6.78 17.65 11.31
CA THR A 137 8.00 18.06 10.58
C THR A 137 9.09 18.48 11.54
N PHE A 138 8.74 19.33 12.52
CA PHE A 138 9.70 19.82 13.52
C PHE A 138 10.28 18.66 14.34
N LEU A 139 9.45 17.78 14.86
CA LEU A 139 9.89 16.61 15.63
C LEU A 139 10.74 15.66 14.79
N SER A 140 10.36 15.43 13.53
CA SER A 140 11.13 14.56 12.65
C SER A 140 12.52 15.10 12.35
N ILE A 141 12.65 16.42 12.17
CA ILE A 141 13.96 17.08 11.98
C ILE A 141 14.80 16.95 13.26
N LEU A 142 14.22 17.16 14.44
CA LEU A 142 14.93 16.99 15.70
C LEU A 142 15.40 15.56 15.94
N LEU A 143 14.51 14.58 15.70
CA LEU A 143 14.83 13.15 15.88
C LEU A 143 15.87 12.67 14.87
N ALA A 144 15.91 13.23 13.67
CA ALA A 144 16.92 12.92 12.67
C ALA A 144 18.35 13.32 13.11
N GLN A 145 18.49 14.23 14.10
CA GLN A 145 19.80 14.60 14.67
C GLN A 145 20.27 13.62 15.75
N ILE A 146 19.39 12.76 16.25
CA ILE A 146 19.70 11.80 17.32
C ILE A 146 19.99 10.45 16.65
N PRO A 147 21.23 9.93 16.72
CA PRO A 147 21.62 8.70 15.99
C PRO A 147 20.70 7.52 16.23
N SER A 148 20.28 7.27 17.47
CA SER A 148 19.37 6.17 17.84
C SER A 148 17.93 6.31 17.36
N CYS A 149 17.52 7.53 16.93
CA CYS A 149 16.17 7.82 16.44
C CYS A 149 16.13 8.11 14.94
N ARG A 150 17.29 8.27 14.32
CA ARG A 150 17.42 8.69 12.92
C ARG A 150 16.62 7.81 11.97
N ASP A 151 16.77 6.49 12.06
CA ASP A 151 16.14 5.52 11.19
C ASP A 151 14.61 5.41 11.40
N SER A 152 14.10 5.96 12.51
CA SER A 152 12.65 6.02 12.75
C SER A 152 11.93 7.12 11.94
N VAL A 153 12.68 8.10 11.43
CA VAL A 153 12.14 9.27 10.71
C VAL A 153 12.78 9.49 9.34
N LEU A 154 13.88 8.80 9.03
CA LEU A 154 14.54 8.82 7.72
C LEU A 154 14.43 7.45 7.04
N VAL A 155 14.22 7.46 5.73
CA VAL A 155 14.28 6.28 4.86
C VAL A 155 15.15 6.62 3.66
N ALA A 156 16.27 5.93 3.48
CA ALA A 156 17.26 6.20 2.42
C ALA A 156 17.64 7.70 2.38
N ASP A 157 18.05 8.26 3.52
CA ASP A 157 18.41 9.67 3.74
C ASP A 157 17.31 10.70 3.43
N ARG A 158 16.06 10.27 3.29
CA ARG A 158 14.90 11.11 3.02
C ARG A 158 14.02 11.22 4.24
N LEU A 159 13.51 12.44 4.52
CA LEU A 159 12.58 12.63 5.63
C LEU A 159 11.25 11.93 5.34
N ALA A 160 11.00 10.85 6.08
CA ALA A 160 9.76 10.07 6.01
C ALA A 160 8.75 10.48 7.10
N GLY A 161 9.19 11.29 8.06
CA GLY A 161 8.40 11.61 9.23
C GLY A 161 7.97 10.37 9.97
N PHE A 162 6.82 10.45 10.62
CA PHE A 162 6.24 9.28 11.30
C PHE A 162 5.37 8.41 10.37
N PHE A 163 5.31 8.69 9.06
CA PHE A 163 4.67 7.82 8.08
C PHE A 163 5.55 6.59 7.73
N GLY A 164 6.86 6.66 7.95
CA GLY A 164 7.80 5.64 7.50
C GLY A 164 7.93 5.57 5.97
N TYR A 165 7.28 6.50 5.24
CA TYR A 165 7.32 6.57 3.79
C TYR A 165 7.37 8.03 3.29
N PRO A 166 8.50 8.45 2.66
CA PRO A 166 8.76 9.86 2.35
C PRO A 166 7.74 10.49 1.40
N ASN A 167 7.21 9.75 0.41
CA ASN A 167 6.31 10.33 -0.59
C ASN A 167 4.94 10.67 -0.01
N THR A 168 4.33 9.76 0.75
CA THR A 168 3.03 10.01 1.39
C THR A 168 3.14 11.02 2.52
N PHE A 169 4.26 11.03 3.26
CA PHE A 169 4.55 12.11 4.21
C PHE A 169 4.58 13.47 3.50
N ALA A 170 5.29 13.58 2.37
CA ALA A 170 5.34 14.81 1.58
C ALA A 170 3.95 15.22 1.06
N LEU A 171 3.11 14.29 0.61
CA LEU A 171 1.73 14.57 0.24
C LEU A 171 0.93 15.16 1.41
N PHE A 172 1.07 14.57 2.61
CA PHE A 172 0.42 15.09 3.81
C PHE A 172 0.86 16.54 4.10
N LEU A 173 2.16 16.83 3.96
CA LEU A 173 2.69 18.19 4.10
C LEU A 173 2.18 19.14 2.99
N LEU A 174 2.06 18.68 1.75
CA LEU A 174 1.50 19.46 0.65
C LEU A 174 0.05 19.85 0.94
N ILE A 175 -0.80 18.93 1.38
CA ILE A 175 -2.18 19.23 1.76
C ILE A 175 -2.22 20.23 2.92
N ALA A 176 -1.36 20.06 3.93
CA ALA A 176 -1.24 21.00 5.04
C ALA A 176 -0.77 22.40 4.59
N PHE A 177 0.16 22.48 3.64
CA PHE A 177 0.61 23.73 3.03
C PHE A 177 -0.54 24.42 2.29
N LEU A 178 -1.28 23.71 1.44
CA LEU A 178 -2.41 24.26 0.70
C LEU A 178 -3.50 24.77 1.65
N LEU A 179 -3.85 24.01 2.69
CA LEU A 179 -4.77 24.45 3.73
C LEU A 179 -4.29 25.71 4.47
N THR A 180 -2.98 25.82 4.74
CA THR A 180 -2.37 26.99 5.36
C THR A 180 -2.46 28.22 4.44
N ALA A 181 -2.08 28.04 3.18
CA ALA A 181 -2.07 29.10 2.18
C ALA A 181 -3.47 29.66 1.90
N MET A 182 -4.49 28.80 1.96
CA MET A 182 -5.88 29.19 1.69
C MET A 182 -6.57 29.88 2.88
N ARG A 183 -6.17 29.62 4.12
CA ARG A 183 -7.02 29.91 5.29
C ARG A 183 -6.36 30.72 6.37
N ARG A 184 -5.03 30.74 6.47
CA ARG A 184 -4.31 31.49 7.48
C ARG A 184 -3.84 32.83 6.94
N ASN A 185 -3.71 33.82 7.82
CA ASN A 185 -3.18 35.14 7.51
C ASN A 185 -2.06 35.50 8.47
N GLY A 186 -1.28 36.52 8.12
CA GLY A 186 -0.22 37.07 8.97
C GLY A 186 1.02 36.18 9.12
N MET A 187 1.78 36.44 10.16
CA MET A 187 3.08 35.79 10.42
C MET A 187 2.96 34.27 10.59
N LEU A 188 1.89 33.80 11.24
CA LEU A 188 1.69 32.37 11.46
C LEU A 188 1.57 31.59 10.14
N ARG A 189 0.96 32.18 9.09
CA ARG A 189 0.92 31.60 7.75
C ARG A 189 2.33 31.40 7.17
N LEU A 190 3.20 32.40 7.32
CA LEU A 190 4.57 32.35 6.81
C LEU A 190 5.41 31.30 7.54
N ILE A 191 5.31 31.24 8.87
CA ILE A 191 6.02 30.24 9.69
C ILE A 191 5.60 28.82 9.26
N TYR A 192 4.30 28.56 9.16
CA TYR A 192 3.81 27.25 8.77
C TYR A 192 4.25 26.88 7.35
N CYS A 193 4.12 27.82 6.40
CA CYS A 193 4.56 27.59 5.02
C CYS A 193 6.08 27.30 4.97
N GLY A 194 6.90 28.01 5.75
CA GLY A 194 8.34 27.75 5.82
C GLY A 194 8.66 26.34 6.32
N VAL A 195 8.13 25.95 7.49
CA VAL A 195 8.38 24.62 8.06
C VAL A 195 7.90 23.51 7.13
N LEU A 196 6.71 23.66 6.54
CA LEU A 196 6.16 22.65 5.61
C LEU A 196 6.99 22.55 4.32
N SER A 197 7.52 23.70 3.80
CA SER A 197 8.41 23.69 2.63
C SER A 197 9.73 22.98 2.92
N ILE A 198 10.30 23.15 4.12
CA ILE A 198 11.49 22.41 4.59
C ILE A 198 11.18 20.90 4.56
N GLY A 199 10.07 20.47 5.17
CA GLY A 199 9.69 19.08 5.23
C GLY A 199 9.48 18.46 3.84
N ILE A 200 8.79 19.18 2.93
CA ILE A 200 8.58 18.73 1.54
C ILE A 200 9.93 18.58 0.82
N ALA A 201 10.84 19.54 0.97
CA ALA A 201 12.16 19.48 0.35
C ALA A 201 12.99 18.32 0.90
N MET A 202 13.06 18.15 2.23
CA MET A 202 13.81 17.08 2.89
C MET A 202 13.24 15.68 2.62
N SER A 203 11.96 15.57 2.24
CA SER A 203 11.38 14.29 1.81
C SER A 203 11.98 13.77 0.51
N GLY A 204 12.57 14.62 -0.33
CA GLY A 204 13.09 14.29 -1.65
C GLY A 204 12.04 13.69 -2.60
N SER A 205 10.73 13.94 -2.35
CA SER A 205 9.64 13.47 -3.22
C SER A 205 9.50 14.36 -4.45
N ARG A 206 10.01 13.89 -5.58
CA ARG A 206 9.97 14.63 -6.87
C ARG A 206 8.53 14.93 -7.30
N THR A 207 7.64 13.96 -7.18
CA THR A 207 6.20 14.10 -7.52
C THR A 207 5.56 15.18 -6.67
N THR A 208 5.72 15.09 -5.34
CA THR A 208 5.14 16.09 -4.44
C THR A 208 5.73 17.47 -4.67
N PHE A 209 7.03 17.58 -4.93
CA PHE A 209 7.69 18.86 -5.18
C PHE A 209 7.18 19.52 -6.48
N ALA A 210 6.97 18.73 -7.54
CA ALA A 210 6.38 19.23 -8.78
C ALA A 210 4.93 19.70 -8.55
N LEU A 211 4.11 18.90 -7.84
CA LEU A 211 2.74 19.30 -7.49
C LEU A 211 2.71 20.52 -6.58
N PHE A 212 3.64 20.64 -5.64
CA PHE A 212 3.81 21.80 -4.78
C PHE A 212 4.02 23.08 -5.60
N ALA A 213 4.95 23.06 -6.57
CA ALA A 213 5.18 24.20 -7.45
C ALA A 213 3.94 24.55 -8.28
N VAL A 214 3.31 23.55 -8.92
CA VAL A 214 2.11 23.76 -9.75
C VAL A 214 0.95 24.33 -8.93
N PHE A 215 0.60 23.72 -7.81
CA PHE A 215 -0.54 24.16 -7.00
C PHE A 215 -0.26 25.50 -6.29
N PHE A 216 0.99 25.79 -5.93
CA PHE A 216 1.35 27.09 -5.41
C PHE A 216 1.11 28.19 -6.45
N VAL A 217 1.56 27.96 -7.71
CA VAL A 217 1.33 28.91 -8.82
C VAL A 217 -0.17 29.09 -9.07
N VAL A 218 -0.94 28.01 -9.15
CA VAL A 218 -2.40 28.05 -9.33
C VAL A 218 -3.07 28.89 -8.22
N LEU A 219 -2.67 28.69 -6.96
CA LEU A 219 -3.20 29.47 -5.83
C LEU A 219 -2.81 30.94 -5.92
N ALA A 220 -1.55 31.23 -6.26
CA ALA A 220 -1.05 32.58 -6.39
C ALA A 220 -1.82 33.35 -7.48
N PHE A 221 -2.11 32.74 -8.61
CA PHE A 221 -2.95 33.35 -9.66
C PHE A 221 -4.41 33.48 -9.25
N TRP A 222 -4.96 32.48 -8.58
CA TRP A 222 -6.39 32.48 -8.25
C TRP A 222 -6.72 33.40 -7.06
N LYS A 223 -5.98 33.31 -5.96
CA LYS A 223 -6.22 34.08 -4.72
C LYS A 223 -5.30 35.29 -4.58
N GLY A 224 -4.21 35.33 -5.33
CA GLY A 224 -3.23 36.42 -5.26
C GLY A 224 -3.79 37.79 -5.67
N LYS A 225 -4.89 37.85 -6.41
CA LYS A 225 -5.58 39.12 -6.71
C LYS A 225 -6.04 39.84 -5.43
N ALA A 226 -6.48 39.10 -4.43
CA ALA A 226 -6.94 39.62 -3.14
C ALA A 226 -5.80 39.81 -2.12
N ASP A 227 -4.68 39.07 -2.23
CA ASP A 227 -3.55 39.09 -1.27
C ASP A 227 -2.20 38.90 -1.98
N LYS A 228 -1.90 39.74 -2.96
CA LYS A 228 -0.68 39.65 -3.78
C LYS A 228 0.59 39.67 -2.93
N LYS A 229 0.67 40.56 -1.93
CA LYS A 229 1.84 40.71 -1.05
C LYS A 229 2.04 39.43 -0.20
N GLY A 230 0.96 38.87 0.34
CA GLY A 230 1.04 37.66 1.16
C GLY A 230 1.50 36.44 0.36
N TYR A 231 1.01 36.24 -0.88
CA TYR A 231 1.46 35.15 -1.76
C TYR A 231 2.90 35.33 -2.22
N LEU A 232 3.34 36.57 -2.50
CA LEU A 232 4.74 36.87 -2.80
C LEU A 232 5.65 36.54 -1.60
N MET A 233 5.27 36.94 -0.39
CA MET A 233 6.03 36.62 0.82
C MET A 233 6.10 35.10 1.07
N MET A 234 4.99 34.37 0.87
CA MET A 234 5.00 32.90 0.96
C MET A 234 5.94 32.27 -0.07
N PHE A 235 5.96 32.78 -1.30
CA PHE A 235 6.88 32.33 -2.34
C PHE A 235 8.34 32.50 -1.91
N VAL A 236 8.70 33.69 -1.45
CA VAL A 236 10.07 33.98 -0.97
C VAL A 236 10.43 33.04 0.19
N VAL A 237 9.54 32.90 1.18
CA VAL A 237 9.77 32.00 2.33
C VAL A 237 9.93 30.56 1.86
N ALA A 238 9.07 30.07 0.97
CA ALA A 238 9.14 28.71 0.46
C ALA A 238 10.45 28.44 -0.28
N VAL A 239 10.89 29.37 -1.14
CA VAL A 239 12.16 29.26 -1.87
C VAL A 239 13.34 29.30 -0.91
N CYS A 240 13.40 30.28 0.00
CA CYS A 240 14.49 30.39 0.99
C CYS A 240 14.58 29.14 1.88
N CYS A 241 13.44 28.62 2.35
CA CYS A 241 13.39 27.43 3.18
C CYS A 241 13.80 26.15 2.42
N THR A 242 13.43 26.05 1.13
CA THR A 242 13.87 24.94 0.26
C THR A 242 15.38 24.98 0.02
N LEU A 243 15.95 26.17 -0.26
CA LEU A 243 17.39 26.35 -0.42
C LEU A 243 18.14 26.07 0.88
N LEU A 244 17.62 26.55 2.02
CA LEU A 244 18.18 26.23 3.33
C LEU A 244 18.21 24.73 3.60
N SER A 245 17.13 24.02 3.27
CA SER A 245 17.07 22.54 3.40
C SER A 245 18.12 21.86 2.55
N TYR A 246 18.33 22.34 1.32
CA TYR A 246 19.34 21.82 0.42
C TYR A 246 20.74 22.03 1.01
N CYS A 247 21.06 23.24 1.48
CA CYS A 247 22.36 23.53 2.09
C CYS A 247 22.60 22.67 3.34
N LEU A 248 21.62 22.56 4.23
CA LEU A 248 21.74 21.77 5.47
C LEU A 248 21.96 20.28 5.19
N THR A 249 21.20 19.71 4.26
CA THR A 249 21.36 18.27 3.91
C THR A 249 22.67 17.99 3.19
N HIS A 250 23.14 18.91 2.33
CA HIS A 250 24.42 18.77 1.66
C HIS A 250 25.60 18.87 2.64
N LEU A 251 25.55 19.80 3.59
CA LEU A 251 26.59 19.96 4.63
C LEU A 251 26.65 18.76 5.58
N SER A 252 25.52 18.08 5.81
CA SER A 252 25.47 16.87 6.64
C SER A 252 25.78 15.58 5.87
N GLY A 253 26.22 15.66 4.60
CA GLY A 253 26.54 14.49 3.76
C GLY A 253 25.32 13.70 3.27
N GLY A 254 24.10 14.21 3.47
CA GLY A 254 22.87 13.56 3.04
C GLY A 254 22.49 13.91 1.60
N ASN A 255 21.90 12.94 0.88
CA ASN A 255 21.50 13.09 -0.53
C ASN A 255 19.99 13.32 -0.74
N GLY A 256 19.20 13.41 0.33
CA GLY A 256 17.74 13.47 0.25
C GLY A 256 17.21 14.60 -0.63
N THR A 257 17.66 15.83 -0.41
CA THR A 257 17.27 17.02 -1.19
C THR A 257 17.93 17.10 -2.57
N ALA A 258 19.15 16.57 -2.72
CA ALA A 258 19.86 16.56 -4.02
C ALA A 258 19.08 15.79 -5.09
N ARG A 259 18.27 14.80 -4.71
CA ARG A 259 17.38 14.07 -5.60
C ARG A 259 16.34 14.95 -6.33
N LEU A 260 15.97 16.11 -5.77
CA LEU A 260 15.04 17.05 -6.41
C LEU A 260 15.64 17.66 -7.68
N LEU A 261 16.97 17.75 -7.76
CA LEU A 261 17.68 18.30 -8.93
C LEU A 261 17.91 17.25 -10.03
N THR A 262 17.77 15.95 -9.70
CA THR A 262 18.01 14.83 -10.64
C THR A 262 16.72 14.26 -11.21
N ILE A 263 15.86 15.13 -11.77
CA ILE A 263 14.61 14.69 -12.42
C ILE A 263 14.98 14.14 -13.81
N SER A 264 14.77 12.84 -14.02
CA SER A 264 14.97 12.19 -15.31
C SER A 264 13.79 11.27 -15.62
N PRO A 265 13.23 11.32 -16.83
CA PRO A 265 12.23 10.35 -17.30
C PRO A 265 12.78 8.91 -17.35
N LYS A 266 14.11 8.75 -17.43
CA LYS A 266 14.80 7.45 -17.42
C LYS A 266 15.16 6.98 -16.01
N SER A 267 14.66 7.64 -14.95
CA SER A 267 14.95 7.16 -13.59
C SER A 267 14.30 5.80 -13.34
N ALA A 268 15.06 4.85 -12.80
CA ALA A 268 14.58 3.50 -12.47
C ALA A 268 13.29 3.53 -11.63
N THR A 269 13.18 4.46 -10.69
CA THR A 269 11.96 4.61 -9.86
C THR A 269 10.72 5.00 -10.69
N PHE A 270 10.85 5.85 -11.71
CA PHE A 270 9.73 6.24 -12.56
C PHE A 270 9.37 5.12 -13.55
N LEU A 271 10.39 4.54 -14.19
CA LEU A 271 10.19 3.44 -15.13
C LEU A 271 9.61 2.20 -14.45
N GLY A 272 10.05 1.88 -13.22
CA GLY A 272 9.45 0.81 -12.42
C GLY A 272 7.95 1.00 -12.21
N ARG A 273 7.51 2.22 -11.89
CA ARG A 273 6.09 2.53 -11.75
C ARG A 273 5.29 2.31 -13.03
N LEU A 274 5.89 2.58 -14.21
CA LEU A 274 5.23 2.30 -15.50
C LEU A 274 5.09 0.80 -15.72
N VAL A 275 6.10 0.00 -15.38
CA VAL A 275 6.01 -1.48 -15.45
C VAL A 275 4.93 -2.00 -14.52
N TYR A 276 4.92 -1.58 -13.24
CA TYR A 276 3.89 -2.01 -12.27
C TYR A 276 2.50 -1.61 -12.72
N ALA A 277 2.34 -0.38 -13.29
CA ALA A 277 1.06 0.08 -13.79
C ALA A 277 0.60 -0.72 -15.01
N LYS A 278 1.50 -1.02 -15.97
CA LYS A 278 1.20 -1.86 -17.14
C LYS A 278 0.73 -3.24 -16.69
N ASP A 279 1.51 -3.92 -15.87
CA ASP A 279 1.19 -5.26 -15.37
C ASP A 279 -0.10 -5.24 -14.54
N GLY A 280 -0.26 -4.23 -13.67
CA GLY A 280 -1.46 -4.04 -12.87
C GLY A 280 -2.72 -3.79 -13.69
N ILE A 281 -2.65 -2.98 -14.78
CA ILE A 281 -3.79 -2.76 -15.69
C ILE A 281 -4.20 -4.07 -16.35
N ILE A 282 -3.24 -4.86 -16.83
CA ILE A 282 -3.53 -6.16 -17.45
C ILE A 282 -4.23 -7.07 -16.44
N GLN A 283 -3.76 -7.12 -15.20
CA GLN A 283 -4.39 -7.93 -14.15
C GLN A 283 -5.78 -7.40 -13.75
N ALA A 284 -5.96 -6.09 -13.64
CA ALA A 284 -7.28 -5.50 -13.37
C ALA A 284 -8.30 -5.80 -14.47
N LEU A 285 -7.87 -5.86 -15.75
CA LEU A 285 -8.72 -6.25 -16.87
C LEU A 285 -9.10 -7.74 -16.82
N ARG A 286 -8.18 -8.61 -16.38
CA ARG A 286 -8.42 -10.05 -16.25
C ARG A 286 -9.28 -10.42 -15.04
N HIS A 287 -9.29 -9.55 -14.01
CA HIS A 287 -9.99 -9.80 -12.75
C HIS A 287 -11.04 -8.71 -12.47
N PRO A 288 -12.20 -8.71 -13.15
CA PRO A 288 -13.22 -7.66 -12.99
C PRO A 288 -13.84 -7.60 -11.59
N LEU A 289 -13.81 -8.68 -10.81
CA LEU A 289 -14.20 -8.71 -9.41
C LEU A 289 -13.07 -8.32 -8.44
N GLY A 290 -11.87 -8.04 -8.99
CA GLY A 290 -10.64 -7.82 -8.23
C GLY A 290 -9.90 -9.12 -7.94
N MET A 291 -8.62 -9.00 -7.62
CA MET A 291 -7.75 -10.11 -7.19
C MET A 291 -7.90 -10.41 -5.68
N GLY A 292 -8.64 -9.58 -4.96
CA GLY A 292 -8.68 -9.54 -3.49
C GLY A 292 -7.50 -8.75 -2.91
N TYR A 293 -7.65 -8.29 -1.66
CA TYR A 293 -6.58 -7.57 -0.97
C TYR A 293 -5.30 -8.41 -0.93
N GLY A 294 -4.18 -7.80 -1.35
CA GLY A 294 -2.89 -8.49 -1.44
C GLY A 294 -2.72 -9.42 -2.63
N GLY A 295 -3.76 -9.65 -3.47
CA GLY A 295 -3.73 -10.59 -4.59
C GLY A 295 -2.69 -10.24 -5.67
N PHE A 296 -2.47 -8.94 -5.94
CA PHE A 296 -1.42 -8.50 -6.87
C PHE A 296 -0.03 -8.94 -6.39
N ARG A 297 0.28 -8.72 -5.12
CA ARG A 297 1.53 -9.15 -4.49
C ARG A 297 1.69 -10.68 -4.54
N ALA A 298 0.62 -11.41 -4.24
CA ALA A 298 0.63 -12.86 -4.14
C ALA A 298 0.94 -13.57 -5.48
N ALA A 299 0.51 -12.97 -6.61
CA ALA A 299 0.70 -13.55 -7.94
C ALA A 299 1.75 -12.85 -8.81
N GLN A 300 2.39 -11.75 -8.33
CA GLN A 300 3.27 -10.92 -9.18
C GLN A 300 4.35 -11.72 -9.88
N GLY A 301 4.97 -12.70 -9.24
CA GLY A 301 6.01 -13.53 -9.82
C GLY A 301 5.58 -14.30 -11.07
N SER A 302 4.26 -14.57 -11.24
CA SER A 302 3.72 -15.31 -12.37
C SER A 302 3.44 -14.46 -13.62
N PHE A 303 3.27 -13.13 -13.47
CA PHE A 303 2.87 -12.25 -14.58
C PHE A 303 3.76 -11.03 -14.79
N GLN A 304 4.67 -10.73 -13.88
CA GLN A 304 5.55 -9.56 -13.98
C GLN A 304 6.38 -9.59 -15.27
N THR A 305 6.51 -8.42 -15.92
CA THR A 305 7.26 -8.26 -17.16
C THR A 305 8.67 -7.65 -16.98
N ALA A 306 9.12 -7.50 -15.74
CA ALA A 306 10.47 -7.22 -15.29
C ALA A 306 10.58 -7.69 -13.84
N TYR A 307 11.77 -7.92 -13.33
CA TYR A 307 11.90 -8.26 -11.92
C TYR A 307 11.55 -7.07 -11.02
N TYR A 308 10.63 -7.29 -10.12
CA TYR A 308 10.28 -6.38 -9.03
C TYR A 308 9.61 -7.14 -7.87
N THR A 309 9.76 -6.63 -6.67
CA THR A 309 9.03 -7.12 -5.49
C THR A 309 8.36 -5.94 -4.82
N VAL A 310 7.06 -5.78 -5.05
CA VAL A 310 6.28 -4.67 -4.50
C VAL A 310 5.03 -5.18 -3.79
N SER A 311 4.70 -4.57 -2.67
CA SER A 311 3.46 -4.90 -1.95
C SER A 311 2.23 -4.29 -2.63
N PHE A 312 2.40 -3.12 -3.27
CA PHE A 312 1.32 -2.35 -3.91
C PHE A 312 1.79 -1.80 -5.25
N VAL A 313 0.87 -1.75 -6.20
CA VAL A 313 1.09 -1.07 -7.46
C VAL A 313 1.13 0.45 -7.24
N HIS A 314 2.22 1.14 -7.36
CA HIS A 314 2.38 2.57 -7.06
C HIS A 314 1.37 3.48 -7.79
N ASN A 315 0.08 3.19 -7.64
CA ASN A 315 -1.08 3.91 -8.13
C ASN A 315 -2.29 3.52 -7.27
N SER A 316 -2.71 4.42 -6.39
CA SER A 316 -3.80 4.15 -5.42
C SER A 316 -5.14 3.82 -6.09
N ILE A 317 -5.42 4.41 -7.26
CA ILE A 317 -6.68 4.12 -7.97
C ILE A 317 -6.63 2.71 -8.58
N LEU A 318 -5.53 2.36 -9.24
CA LEU A 318 -5.36 1.03 -9.82
C LEU A 318 -5.37 -0.05 -8.73
N GLN A 319 -4.77 0.23 -7.56
CA GLN A 319 -4.81 -0.67 -6.41
C GLN A 319 -6.26 -0.98 -5.97
N LEU A 320 -7.15 0.02 -5.95
CA LEU A 320 -8.57 -0.23 -5.64
C LEU A 320 -9.25 -1.15 -6.67
N PHE A 321 -8.91 -1.02 -7.97
CA PHE A 321 -9.42 -1.94 -9.00
C PHE A 321 -8.90 -3.36 -8.81
N LEU A 322 -7.63 -3.50 -8.43
CA LEU A 322 -7.02 -4.81 -8.17
C LEU A 322 -7.59 -5.47 -6.92
N ASP A 323 -7.81 -4.72 -5.86
CA ASP A 323 -8.25 -5.28 -4.57
C ASP A 323 -9.77 -5.53 -4.53
N TYR A 324 -10.58 -4.58 -5.04
CA TYR A 324 -12.04 -4.60 -4.87
C TYR A 324 -12.83 -4.71 -6.17
N GLY A 325 -12.15 -4.72 -7.33
CA GLY A 325 -12.79 -4.87 -8.64
C GLY A 325 -13.40 -3.59 -9.21
N TRP A 326 -13.99 -3.73 -10.40
CA TRP A 326 -14.37 -2.58 -11.22
C TRP A 326 -15.53 -1.78 -10.67
N ILE A 327 -16.54 -2.43 -10.08
CA ILE A 327 -17.76 -1.73 -9.65
C ILE A 327 -17.48 -0.83 -8.44
N PRO A 328 -16.91 -1.33 -7.31
CA PRO A 328 -16.61 -0.48 -6.17
C PRO A 328 -15.59 0.62 -6.49
N ALA A 329 -14.49 0.26 -7.17
CA ALA A 329 -13.42 1.20 -7.51
C ALA A 329 -13.89 2.25 -8.53
N GLY A 330 -14.65 1.85 -9.55
CA GLY A 330 -15.21 2.75 -10.55
C GLY A 330 -16.21 3.75 -9.96
N LEU A 331 -17.08 3.31 -9.04
CA LEU A 331 -17.99 4.20 -8.31
C LEU A 331 -17.23 5.18 -7.39
N PHE A 332 -16.12 4.74 -6.79
CA PHE A 332 -15.28 5.64 -6.00
C PHE A 332 -14.63 6.71 -6.88
N LEU A 333 -13.99 6.30 -7.97
CA LEU A 333 -13.40 7.21 -8.94
C LEU A 333 -14.43 8.19 -9.51
N TYR A 334 -15.62 7.69 -9.87
CA TYR A 334 -16.74 8.53 -10.29
C TYR A 334 -17.10 9.58 -9.22
N SER A 335 -17.13 9.20 -7.93
CA SER A 335 -17.44 10.13 -6.85
C SER A 335 -16.39 11.23 -6.70
N VAL A 336 -15.09 10.89 -6.87
CA VAL A 336 -13.98 11.85 -6.87
C VAL A 336 -14.09 12.79 -8.06
N LEU A 337 -14.20 12.25 -9.29
CA LEU A 337 -14.28 13.05 -10.52
C LEU A 337 -15.52 13.94 -10.54
N ARG A 338 -16.69 13.43 -10.14
CA ARG A 338 -17.90 14.21 -9.97
C ARG A 338 -17.69 15.37 -9.00
N SER A 339 -16.93 15.14 -7.93
CA SER A 339 -16.61 16.19 -6.96
C SER A 339 -15.68 17.25 -7.53
N ILE A 340 -14.70 16.88 -8.34
CA ILE A 340 -13.79 17.81 -9.01
C ILE A 340 -14.52 18.62 -10.09
N CYS A 341 -15.32 17.97 -10.94
CA CYS A 341 -15.94 18.59 -12.12
C CYS A 341 -17.19 19.42 -11.80
N SER A 342 -17.80 19.23 -10.63
CA SER A 342 -19.05 19.94 -10.30
C SER A 342 -18.84 21.44 -10.11
N LYS A 343 -19.69 22.23 -10.78
CA LYS A 343 -19.75 23.70 -10.62
C LYS A 343 -20.03 24.15 -9.18
N LYS A 344 -20.69 23.30 -8.36
CA LYS A 344 -21.02 23.58 -6.97
C LYS A 344 -19.86 23.34 -5.99
N THR A 345 -18.76 22.74 -6.45
CA THR A 345 -17.58 22.50 -5.61
C THR A 345 -16.79 23.80 -5.48
N MET A 346 -16.48 24.15 -4.23
CA MET A 346 -15.61 25.28 -3.93
C MET A 346 -14.23 25.06 -4.55
N GLY A 347 -13.59 26.11 -5.04
CA GLY A 347 -12.27 26.02 -5.65
C GLY A 347 -11.22 25.42 -4.71
N ASP A 348 -11.28 25.77 -3.41
CA ASP A 348 -10.38 25.23 -2.38
C ASP A 348 -10.46 23.69 -2.32
N VAL A 349 -11.69 23.16 -2.28
CA VAL A 349 -11.94 21.70 -2.28
C VAL A 349 -11.40 21.06 -3.55
N ARG A 350 -11.62 21.70 -4.69
CA ARG A 350 -11.16 21.18 -5.99
C ARG A 350 -9.65 21.06 -6.06
N ILE A 351 -8.92 22.07 -5.59
CA ILE A 351 -7.45 22.04 -5.54
C ILE A 351 -6.94 20.90 -4.65
N LEU A 352 -7.52 20.75 -3.45
CA LEU A 352 -7.14 19.66 -2.52
C LEU A 352 -7.43 18.28 -3.13
N LEU A 353 -8.60 18.10 -3.77
CA LEU A 353 -8.95 16.84 -4.45
C LEU A 353 -8.02 16.55 -5.63
N LEU A 354 -7.66 17.56 -6.42
CA LEU A 354 -6.71 17.39 -7.53
C LEU A 354 -5.32 17.03 -7.02
N ALA A 355 -4.84 17.64 -5.93
CA ALA A 355 -3.54 17.31 -5.34
C ALA A 355 -3.51 15.85 -4.85
N LEU A 356 -4.55 15.41 -4.13
CA LEU A 356 -4.69 14.02 -3.67
C LEU A 356 -4.79 13.04 -4.84
N LEU A 357 -5.59 13.36 -5.86
CA LEU A 357 -5.77 12.50 -7.03
C LEU A 357 -4.47 12.34 -7.82
N PHE A 358 -3.82 13.46 -8.20
CA PHE A 358 -2.61 13.40 -9.02
C PHE A 358 -1.44 12.69 -8.32
N HIS A 359 -1.30 12.88 -7.02
CA HIS A 359 -0.27 12.16 -6.28
C HIS A 359 -0.62 10.66 -6.18
N GLY A 360 -1.88 10.34 -5.85
CA GLY A 360 -2.35 8.96 -5.74
C GLY A 360 -2.34 8.17 -7.06
N LEU A 361 -2.29 8.84 -8.24
CA LEU A 361 -2.04 8.17 -9.53
C LEU A 361 -0.58 7.72 -9.70
N LEU A 362 0.34 8.23 -8.89
CA LEU A 362 1.77 7.95 -8.98
C LEU A 362 2.34 7.28 -7.73
N ASP A 363 1.49 7.02 -6.71
CA ASP A 363 1.92 6.37 -5.47
C ASP A 363 0.77 5.59 -4.79
N PHE A 364 1.10 4.76 -3.78
CA PHE A 364 0.13 3.94 -3.02
C PHE A 364 -0.40 4.65 -1.76
N ASP A 365 -0.70 5.95 -1.86
CA ASP A 365 -1.21 6.76 -0.74
C ASP A 365 -2.51 6.21 -0.13
N GLY A 366 -3.29 5.46 -0.90
CA GLY A 366 -4.51 4.78 -0.47
C GLY A 366 -4.30 3.74 0.63
N GLU A 367 -3.06 3.32 0.90
CA GLU A 367 -2.73 2.42 2.00
C GLU A 367 -2.62 3.14 3.36
N PHE A 368 -2.68 4.47 3.39
CA PHE A 368 -2.59 5.27 4.60
C PHE A 368 -3.96 5.83 5.00
N LEU A 369 -4.50 5.39 6.15
CA LEU A 369 -5.78 5.89 6.65
C LEU A 369 -5.81 7.42 6.82
N SER A 370 -4.67 8.03 7.16
CA SER A 370 -4.55 9.49 7.25
C SER A 370 -4.93 10.18 5.94
N ILE A 371 -4.58 9.61 4.79
CA ILE A 371 -4.91 10.18 3.48
C ILE A 371 -6.40 10.01 3.18
N TRP A 372 -7.01 8.88 3.51
CA TRP A 372 -8.45 8.70 3.43
C TRP A 372 -9.21 9.72 4.28
N PHE A 373 -8.73 10.00 5.49
CA PHE A 373 -9.37 10.93 6.41
C PHE A 373 -9.17 12.40 6.00
N LEU A 374 -8.22 12.70 5.11
CA LEU A 374 -8.15 13.98 4.41
C LEU A 374 -9.08 14.04 3.20
N LEU A 375 -9.22 12.94 2.45
CA LEU A 375 -9.98 12.88 1.20
C LEU A 375 -11.49 12.86 1.45
N LEU A 376 -11.97 12.00 2.35
CA LEU A 376 -13.41 11.76 2.54
C LEU A 376 -14.22 13.01 2.95
N PRO A 377 -13.73 13.91 3.82
CA PRO A 377 -14.43 15.17 4.11
C PRO A 377 -14.67 16.03 2.88
N LEU A 378 -13.75 16.00 1.91
CA LEU A 378 -13.83 16.79 0.69
C LEU A 378 -14.85 16.22 -0.32
N LEU A 379 -15.18 14.93 -0.20
CA LEU A 379 -16.17 14.25 -1.04
C LEU A 379 -17.59 14.38 -0.50
N LEU A 380 -17.76 14.71 0.78
CA LEU A 380 -19.07 14.83 1.38
C LEU A 380 -19.76 16.12 0.90
N ARG A 381 -20.93 15.93 0.31
CA ARG A 381 -21.77 17.01 -0.21
C ARG A 381 -23.13 17.03 0.48
N LYS A 382 -23.73 18.22 0.55
CA LYS A 382 -25.16 18.36 0.86
C LYS A 382 -25.96 17.87 -0.36
N GLU A 383 -26.12 16.56 -0.49
CA GLU A 383 -26.97 15.98 -1.53
C GLU A 383 -28.44 16.03 -1.12
N LYS A 384 -29.32 16.25 -2.13
CA LYS A 384 -30.77 16.29 -1.89
C LYS A 384 -31.36 14.91 -1.56
N LYS A 385 -30.69 13.82 -1.96
CA LYS A 385 -31.14 12.45 -1.74
C LYS A 385 -30.33 11.85 -0.59
N THR A 386 -30.98 11.74 0.55
CA THR A 386 -30.47 11.05 1.73
C THR A 386 -31.33 9.80 1.97
N VAL A 387 -30.67 8.68 2.24
CA VAL A 387 -31.35 7.48 2.72
C VAL A 387 -31.24 7.48 4.24
N VAL A 388 -32.39 7.43 4.92
CA VAL A 388 -32.44 7.43 6.38
C VAL A 388 -32.97 6.08 6.85
N PHE A 389 -32.20 5.40 7.67
CA PHE A 389 -32.58 4.13 8.28
C PHE A 389 -33.04 4.38 9.71
N HIS A 390 -34.31 4.14 9.98
CA HIS A 390 -34.89 4.23 11.33
C HIS A 390 -34.72 2.92 12.12
N ARG A 391 -34.66 1.79 11.44
CA ARG A 391 -34.34 0.47 12.03
C ARG A 391 -32.83 0.28 12.10
N THR A 392 -32.21 0.92 13.08
CA THR A 392 -30.73 0.91 13.21
C THR A 392 -30.17 -0.41 13.76
N ASN A 393 -31.00 -1.25 14.38
CA ASN A 393 -30.57 -2.46 15.08
C ASN A 393 -29.84 -3.46 14.14
N LEU A 394 -30.39 -3.73 12.94
CA LEU A 394 -29.74 -4.65 11.99
C LEU A 394 -28.38 -4.14 11.52
N ILE A 395 -28.31 -2.84 11.23
CA ILE A 395 -27.04 -2.21 10.79
C ILE A 395 -26.05 -2.23 11.95
N THR A 396 -26.49 -1.95 13.17
CA THR A 396 -25.65 -2.02 14.36
C THR A 396 -25.11 -3.43 14.57
N ILE A 397 -25.95 -4.46 14.44
CA ILE A 397 -25.54 -5.87 14.55
C ILE A 397 -24.48 -6.20 13.46
N ALA A 398 -24.74 -5.82 12.19
CA ALA A 398 -23.80 -6.06 11.10
C ALA A 398 -22.45 -5.37 11.34
N LEU A 399 -22.45 -4.11 11.80
CA LEU A 399 -21.23 -3.38 12.11
C LEU A 399 -20.50 -3.96 13.33
N CYS A 400 -21.24 -4.39 14.38
CA CYS A 400 -20.66 -5.09 15.52
C CYS A 400 -20.02 -6.42 15.09
N PHE A 401 -20.66 -7.16 14.19
CA PHE A 401 -20.09 -8.36 13.62
C PHE A 401 -18.77 -8.06 12.88
N CYS A 402 -18.72 -7.01 12.05
CA CYS A 402 -17.50 -6.57 11.39
C CYS A 402 -16.39 -6.20 12.40
N ILE A 403 -16.72 -5.57 13.53
CA ILE A 403 -15.75 -5.27 14.59
C ILE A 403 -15.21 -6.55 15.24
N VAL A 404 -16.08 -7.53 15.52
CA VAL A 404 -15.65 -8.83 16.08
C VAL A 404 -14.73 -9.57 15.12
N VAL A 405 -15.08 -9.61 13.83
CA VAL A 405 -14.22 -10.18 12.78
C VAL A 405 -12.88 -9.44 12.70
N SER A 406 -12.91 -8.10 12.77
CA SER A 406 -11.67 -7.31 12.78
C SER A 406 -10.80 -7.59 14.01
N ALA A 407 -11.39 -7.76 15.19
CA ALA A 407 -10.65 -8.13 16.39
C ALA A 407 -9.96 -9.49 16.24
N TRP A 408 -10.72 -10.46 15.72
CA TRP A 408 -10.23 -11.81 15.47
C TRP A 408 -9.06 -11.84 14.48
N LEU A 409 -9.20 -11.17 13.32
CA LEU A 409 -8.15 -11.08 12.31
C LEU A 409 -6.91 -10.33 12.83
N SER A 410 -7.12 -9.20 13.56
CA SER A 410 -6.02 -8.43 14.15
C SER A 410 -5.27 -9.22 15.22
N ALA A 411 -5.95 -10.07 15.99
CA ALA A 411 -5.29 -10.96 16.95
C ALA A 411 -4.39 -11.98 16.23
N GLY A 412 -4.87 -12.56 15.13
CA GLY A 412 -4.06 -13.47 14.30
C GLY A 412 -2.82 -12.77 13.71
N ASP A 413 -3.02 -11.58 13.12
CA ASP A 413 -1.93 -10.79 12.54
C ASP A 413 -0.88 -10.38 13.59
N LEU A 414 -1.32 -9.98 14.79
CA LEU A 414 -0.43 -9.70 15.91
C LEU A 414 0.39 -10.92 16.33
N LEU A 415 -0.24 -12.08 16.44
CA LEU A 415 0.44 -13.32 16.83
C LEU A 415 1.51 -13.73 15.80
N HIS A 416 1.20 -13.57 14.51
CA HIS A 416 2.18 -13.79 13.43
C HIS A 416 3.36 -12.81 13.54
N ILE A 417 3.10 -11.52 13.74
CA ILE A 417 4.15 -10.48 13.86
C ILE A 417 5.10 -10.76 15.04
N VAL A 418 4.60 -11.30 16.13
CA VAL A 418 5.46 -11.66 17.30
C VAL A 418 6.08 -13.05 17.19
N GLY A 419 5.92 -13.74 16.04
CA GLY A 419 6.51 -15.08 15.79
C GLY A 419 5.77 -16.24 16.44
N ALA A 420 4.53 -16.04 16.92
CA ALA A 420 3.71 -17.09 17.54
C ALA A 420 2.80 -17.78 16.51
N ASP A 421 3.38 -18.31 15.41
CA ASP A 421 2.61 -18.81 14.27
C ASP A 421 1.71 -20.00 14.59
N ASP A 422 2.13 -20.92 15.47
CA ASP A 422 1.28 -22.04 15.90
C ASP A 422 -0.01 -21.54 16.57
N LEU A 423 0.12 -20.53 17.43
CA LEU A 423 -1.04 -19.90 18.07
C LEU A 423 -1.86 -19.08 17.07
N CYS A 424 -1.21 -18.36 16.15
CA CYS A 424 -1.89 -17.68 15.05
C CYS A 424 -2.75 -18.66 14.25
N LEU A 425 -2.18 -19.78 13.80
CA LEU A 425 -2.86 -20.79 12.99
C LEU A 425 -3.93 -21.56 13.75
N SER A 426 -3.86 -21.64 15.08
CA SER A 426 -4.94 -22.20 15.90
C SER A 426 -6.18 -21.30 15.93
N ILE A 427 -5.99 -19.99 15.84
CA ILE A 427 -7.05 -18.96 15.87
C ILE A 427 -7.51 -18.60 14.44
N VAL A 428 -6.57 -18.38 13.51
CA VAL A 428 -6.80 -18.01 12.11
C VAL A 428 -6.14 -19.04 11.20
N PRO A 429 -6.75 -20.20 10.98
CA PRO A 429 -6.12 -21.34 10.29
C PRO A 429 -5.84 -21.11 8.80
N PHE A 430 -6.34 -20.02 8.24
CA PHE A 430 -6.13 -19.59 6.85
C PHE A 430 -5.17 -18.40 6.70
N HIS A 431 -4.37 -18.07 7.72
CA HIS A 431 -3.38 -17.01 7.66
C HIS A 431 -2.21 -17.41 6.75
N THR A 432 -2.24 -17.01 5.48
CA THR A 432 -1.30 -17.50 4.45
C THR A 432 0.16 -17.23 4.84
N ALA A 433 0.49 -16.02 5.31
CA ALA A 433 1.85 -15.67 5.68
C ALA A 433 2.38 -16.52 6.87
N ALA A 434 1.53 -16.81 7.86
CA ALA A 434 1.92 -17.70 8.97
C ALA A 434 2.12 -19.15 8.51
N LEU A 435 1.30 -19.63 7.56
CA LEU A 435 1.49 -20.95 6.95
C LEU A 435 2.79 -21.01 6.14
N GLU A 436 3.11 -19.98 5.35
CA GLU A 436 4.34 -19.91 4.57
C GLU A 436 5.59 -19.84 5.48
N HIS A 437 5.52 -19.06 6.56
CA HIS A 437 6.63 -19.04 7.53
C HIS A 437 6.80 -20.39 8.22
N ARG A 438 5.71 -21.00 8.67
CA ARG A 438 5.75 -22.34 9.28
C ARG A 438 6.29 -23.41 8.34
N LEU A 439 6.02 -23.31 7.03
CA LEU A 439 6.49 -24.24 6.02
C LEU A 439 8.03 -24.31 5.99
N THR A 440 8.72 -23.20 6.26
CA THR A 440 10.19 -23.15 6.25
C THR A 440 10.84 -23.90 7.41
N GLU A 441 10.08 -24.25 8.45
CA GLU A 441 10.57 -24.93 9.64
C GLU A 441 10.31 -26.45 9.60
N ILE A 442 9.51 -26.94 8.63
CA ILE A 442 9.11 -28.36 8.53
C ILE A 442 10.16 -29.15 7.75
N ALA A 443 10.72 -30.18 8.37
CA ALA A 443 11.65 -31.11 7.72
C ALA A 443 10.99 -32.42 7.25
N GLU A 444 9.90 -32.85 7.89
CA GLU A 444 9.24 -34.12 7.59
C GLU A 444 8.42 -34.02 6.27
N PRO A 445 8.68 -34.88 5.26
CA PRO A 445 8.06 -34.77 3.93
C PRO A 445 6.53 -34.83 3.94
N GLU A 446 5.93 -35.63 4.81
CA GLU A 446 4.47 -35.76 4.88
C GLU A 446 3.81 -34.50 5.44
N GLN A 447 4.39 -33.91 6.50
CA GLN A 447 3.91 -32.64 7.07
C GLN A 447 4.18 -31.47 6.14
N LEU A 448 5.31 -31.48 5.42
CA LEU A 448 5.69 -30.50 4.42
C LEU A 448 4.64 -30.46 3.31
N GLU A 449 4.31 -31.61 2.73
CA GLU A 449 3.27 -31.73 1.69
C GLU A 449 1.89 -31.27 2.18
N LYS A 450 1.47 -31.73 3.35
CA LYS A 450 0.18 -31.36 3.94
C LYS A 450 0.06 -29.85 4.18
N THR A 451 1.13 -29.20 4.63
CA THR A 451 1.14 -27.75 4.86
C THR A 451 1.16 -26.99 3.53
N ALA A 452 1.97 -27.44 2.57
CA ALA A 452 1.98 -26.88 1.22
C ALA A 452 0.60 -26.98 0.55
N ASP A 453 -0.09 -28.12 0.66
CA ASP A 453 -1.45 -28.28 0.15
C ASP A 453 -2.46 -27.31 0.78
N ARG A 454 -2.31 -27.00 2.07
CA ARG A 454 -3.15 -25.98 2.73
C ARG A 454 -2.89 -24.60 2.12
N ILE A 455 -1.63 -24.25 1.89
CA ILE A 455 -1.26 -22.96 1.27
C ILE A 455 -1.82 -22.90 -0.16
N LEU A 456 -1.63 -23.94 -0.98
CA LEU A 456 -2.08 -23.96 -2.38
C LEU A 456 -3.60 -23.92 -2.54
N LYS A 457 -4.37 -24.38 -1.56
CA LYS A 457 -5.83 -24.17 -1.51
C LYS A 457 -6.21 -22.71 -1.28
N LEU A 458 -5.36 -21.92 -0.61
CA LEU A 458 -5.56 -20.49 -0.36
C LEU A 458 -4.95 -19.64 -1.46
N ASN A 459 -3.72 -19.96 -1.87
CA ASN A 459 -2.93 -19.22 -2.86
C ASN A 459 -2.21 -20.20 -3.81
N GLN A 460 -2.77 -20.40 -4.99
CA GLN A 460 -2.19 -21.28 -6.02
C GLN A 460 -0.91 -20.72 -6.67
N TYR A 461 -0.51 -19.51 -6.37
CA TYR A 461 0.69 -18.84 -6.88
C TYR A 461 1.84 -18.81 -5.88
N SER A 462 1.73 -19.53 -4.74
CA SER A 462 2.82 -19.62 -3.77
C SER A 462 3.96 -20.49 -4.29
N SER A 463 5.05 -19.86 -4.75
CA SER A 463 6.25 -20.57 -5.21
C SER A 463 6.87 -21.41 -4.11
N ILE A 464 6.85 -20.92 -2.87
CA ILE A 464 7.38 -21.62 -1.68
C ILE A 464 6.59 -22.93 -1.46
N ALA A 465 5.26 -22.92 -1.60
CA ALA A 465 4.45 -24.10 -1.40
C ALA A 465 4.64 -25.13 -2.54
N HIS A 466 4.76 -24.69 -3.80
CA HIS A 466 5.09 -25.58 -4.90
C HIS A 466 6.48 -26.20 -4.74
N SER A 467 7.49 -25.42 -4.36
CA SER A 467 8.85 -25.91 -4.10
C SER A 467 8.87 -26.93 -2.96
N ALA A 468 8.09 -26.69 -1.89
CA ALA A 468 7.95 -27.63 -0.78
C ALA A 468 7.30 -28.96 -1.21
N ARG A 469 6.25 -28.91 -2.05
CA ARG A 469 5.65 -30.13 -2.62
C ARG A 469 6.61 -30.91 -3.52
N ALA A 470 7.41 -30.20 -4.34
CA ALA A 470 8.44 -30.83 -5.15
C ALA A 470 9.47 -31.56 -4.27
N ASN A 471 9.90 -30.95 -3.17
CA ASN A 471 10.83 -31.57 -2.22
C ASN A 471 10.20 -32.80 -1.54
N ALA A 472 8.94 -32.72 -1.13
CA ALA A 472 8.23 -33.85 -0.52
C ALA A 472 8.02 -35.00 -1.53
N ALA A 473 7.68 -34.69 -2.77
CA ALA A 473 7.53 -35.66 -3.84
C ALA A 473 8.86 -36.38 -4.14
N LEU A 474 9.97 -35.62 -4.22
CA LEU A 474 11.31 -36.18 -4.41
C LEU A 474 11.69 -37.14 -3.28
N ALA A 475 11.44 -36.75 -2.02
CA ALA A 475 11.71 -37.61 -0.85
C ALA A 475 10.90 -38.92 -0.83
N LYS A 476 9.71 -38.91 -1.47
CA LYS A 476 8.85 -40.10 -1.65
C LYS A 476 9.16 -40.91 -2.92
N GLY A 477 10.12 -40.44 -3.75
CA GLY A 477 10.44 -41.07 -5.02
C GLY A 477 9.44 -40.80 -6.14
N ASP A 478 8.49 -39.88 -5.95
CA ASP A 478 7.53 -39.44 -6.97
C ASP A 478 8.13 -38.35 -7.86
N VAL A 479 8.94 -38.80 -8.83
CA VAL A 479 9.69 -37.91 -9.73
C VAL A 479 8.75 -37.12 -10.65
N SER A 480 7.66 -37.72 -11.10
CA SER A 480 6.69 -37.03 -11.98
C SER A 480 6.04 -35.83 -11.32
N ASN A 481 5.63 -36.00 -10.06
CA ASN A 481 5.04 -34.91 -9.29
C ASN A 481 6.11 -33.86 -8.93
N MET A 482 7.34 -34.27 -8.60
CA MET A 482 8.47 -33.36 -8.38
C MET A 482 8.70 -32.45 -9.61
N MET A 483 8.74 -32.99 -10.83
CA MET A 483 8.90 -32.23 -12.07
C MET A 483 7.76 -31.21 -12.24
N THR A 484 6.52 -31.67 -12.09
CA THR A 484 5.33 -30.81 -12.25
C THR A 484 5.34 -29.66 -11.27
N GLU A 485 5.66 -29.91 -10.02
CA GLU A 485 5.66 -28.89 -8.97
C GLU A 485 6.85 -27.91 -9.11
N LYS A 486 8.01 -28.36 -9.61
CA LYS A 486 9.14 -27.46 -9.92
C LYS A 486 8.84 -26.55 -11.12
N GLU A 487 8.19 -27.06 -12.16
CA GLU A 487 7.75 -26.21 -13.27
C GLU A 487 6.76 -25.14 -12.81
N ARG A 488 5.83 -25.49 -11.89
CA ARG A 488 4.95 -24.52 -11.26
C ARG A 488 5.69 -23.52 -10.36
N THR A 489 6.71 -23.96 -9.64
CA THR A 489 7.58 -23.07 -8.85
C THR A 489 8.21 -22.02 -9.74
N ILE A 490 8.83 -22.44 -10.86
CA ILE A 490 9.44 -21.55 -11.85
C ILE A 490 8.41 -20.60 -12.44
N PHE A 491 7.22 -21.07 -12.80
CA PHE A 491 6.14 -20.22 -13.28
C PHE A 491 5.77 -19.13 -12.28
N CYS A 492 5.70 -19.44 -10.97
CA CYS A 492 5.36 -18.50 -9.91
C CYS A 492 6.51 -17.58 -9.49
N ALA A 493 7.76 -17.93 -9.84
CA ALA A 493 8.98 -17.20 -9.49
C ALA A 493 9.96 -17.09 -10.67
N ARG A 494 9.43 -16.70 -11.85
CA ARG A 494 10.15 -16.77 -13.15
C ARG A 494 11.49 -16.04 -13.23
N TYR A 495 11.71 -15.05 -12.37
CA TYR A 495 12.96 -14.28 -12.29
C TYR A 495 13.92 -14.81 -11.22
N SER A 496 13.62 -15.92 -10.57
CA SER A 496 14.50 -16.55 -9.56
C SER A 496 15.39 -17.61 -10.22
N LEU A 497 16.61 -17.25 -10.59
CA LEU A 497 17.57 -18.21 -11.19
C LEU A 497 17.81 -19.43 -10.28
N VAL A 498 17.74 -19.24 -8.96
CA VAL A 498 17.88 -20.33 -7.97
C VAL A 498 16.85 -21.44 -8.19
N GLU A 499 15.63 -21.11 -8.62
CA GLU A 499 14.61 -22.15 -8.85
C GLU A 499 14.90 -23.00 -10.09
N TYR A 500 15.58 -22.43 -11.10
CA TYR A 500 16.01 -23.17 -12.30
C TYR A 500 17.20 -24.08 -11.98
N THR A 501 18.18 -23.59 -11.22
CA THR A 501 19.34 -24.39 -10.82
C THR A 501 18.96 -25.50 -9.84
N ASP A 502 18.07 -25.23 -8.88
CA ASP A 502 17.54 -26.28 -7.98
C ASP A 502 16.75 -27.36 -8.74
N TYR A 503 16.01 -26.97 -9.79
CA TYR A 503 15.32 -27.94 -10.64
C TYR A 503 16.32 -28.78 -11.44
N PHE A 504 17.37 -28.15 -11.96
CA PHE A 504 18.45 -28.83 -12.65
C PHE A 504 19.13 -29.88 -11.75
N ASP A 505 19.51 -29.50 -10.54
CA ASP A 505 20.19 -30.38 -9.58
C ASP A 505 19.33 -31.59 -9.22
N LYS A 506 18.05 -31.38 -8.99
CA LYS A 506 17.10 -32.47 -8.70
C LYS A 506 16.96 -33.44 -9.85
N LEU A 507 16.80 -32.92 -11.07
CA LEU A 507 16.71 -33.75 -12.28
C LEU A 507 18.00 -34.52 -12.54
N TYR A 508 19.16 -33.88 -12.37
CA TYR A 508 20.45 -34.51 -12.57
C TYR A 508 20.71 -35.63 -11.56
N LEU A 509 20.37 -35.41 -10.30
CA LEU A 509 20.46 -36.42 -9.25
C LEU A 509 19.58 -37.66 -9.58
N VAL A 510 18.33 -37.44 -9.95
CA VAL A 510 17.39 -38.51 -10.27
C VAL A 510 17.77 -39.24 -11.55
N MET A 511 18.19 -38.52 -12.57
CA MET A 511 18.69 -39.10 -13.82
C MET A 511 19.86 -40.05 -13.53
N TYR A 512 20.82 -39.63 -12.71
CA TYR A 512 21.96 -40.46 -12.34
C TYR A 512 21.55 -41.73 -11.56
N GLN A 513 20.55 -41.62 -10.68
CA GLN A 513 19.99 -42.77 -9.98
C GLN A 513 19.34 -43.78 -10.92
N TYR A 514 18.55 -43.32 -11.91
CA TYR A 514 17.92 -44.16 -12.93
C TYR A 514 18.97 -44.87 -13.83
N TYR A 515 20.00 -44.16 -14.26
CA TYR A 515 21.12 -44.79 -15.02
C TYR A 515 21.81 -45.90 -14.19
N LYS A 516 22.06 -45.67 -12.92
CA LYS A 516 22.63 -46.69 -12.05
C LYS A 516 21.71 -47.90 -11.83
N ALA A 517 20.42 -47.68 -11.81
CA ALA A 517 19.40 -48.74 -11.69
C ALA A 517 19.13 -49.49 -13.00
N GLY A 518 19.71 -49.02 -14.16
CA GLY A 518 19.47 -49.61 -15.45
C GLY A 518 18.14 -49.19 -16.11
N ASP A 519 17.41 -48.25 -15.50
CA ASP A 519 16.18 -47.66 -16.08
C ASP A 519 16.51 -46.51 -17.02
N ILE A 520 16.93 -46.88 -18.25
CA ILE A 520 17.31 -45.94 -19.30
C ILE A 520 16.15 -45.04 -19.71
N ASN A 521 14.92 -45.57 -19.78
CA ASN A 521 13.76 -44.80 -20.20
C ASN A 521 13.46 -43.63 -19.24
N SER A 522 13.42 -43.90 -17.95
CA SER A 522 13.21 -42.86 -16.94
C SER A 522 14.36 -41.86 -16.87
N ALA A 523 15.60 -42.31 -17.08
CA ALA A 523 16.76 -41.43 -17.18
C ALA A 523 16.67 -40.48 -18.37
N GLU A 524 16.21 -40.95 -19.55
CA GLU A 524 16.02 -40.13 -20.74
C GLU A 524 14.92 -39.07 -20.55
N VAL A 525 13.83 -39.37 -19.82
CA VAL A 525 12.82 -38.36 -19.47
C VAL A 525 13.45 -37.23 -18.64
N CYS A 526 14.24 -37.56 -17.63
CA CYS A 526 14.96 -36.56 -16.84
C CYS A 526 15.94 -35.73 -17.67
N ARG A 527 16.69 -36.39 -18.57
CA ARG A 527 17.61 -35.73 -19.50
C ARG A 527 16.89 -34.74 -20.41
N HIS A 528 15.74 -35.12 -20.96
CA HIS A 528 14.93 -34.25 -21.81
C HIS A 528 14.51 -32.98 -21.04
N LYS A 529 14.04 -33.14 -19.81
CA LYS A 529 13.64 -32.04 -18.94
C LYS A 529 14.83 -31.12 -18.57
N LEU A 530 16.02 -31.67 -18.34
CA LEU A 530 17.25 -30.90 -18.15
C LEU A 530 17.56 -29.99 -19.34
N LEU A 531 17.39 -30.51 -20.56
CA LEU A 531 17.63 -29.77 -21.80
C LEU A 531 16.57 -28.71 -22.08
N GLU A 532 15.39 -28.77 -21.46
CA GLU A 532 14.34 -27.74 -21.55
C GLU A 532 14.64 -26.51 -20.67
N ILE A 533 15.45 -26.63 -19.60
CA ILE A 533 15.69 -25.53 -18.65
C ILE A 533 16.29 -24.27 -19.33
N PRO A 534 17.29 -24.35 -20.21
CA PRO A 534 17.79 -23.19 -20.94
C PRO A 534 16.70 -22.50 -21.79
N LEU A 535 15.76 -23.28 -22.36
CA LEU A 535 14.63 -22.74 -23.13
C LEU A 535 13.68 -21.94 -22.24
N LEU A 536 13.33 -22.47 -21.07
CA LEU A 536 12.49 -21.75 -20.10
C LEU A 536 13.11 -20.41 -19.65
N LEU A 537 14.44 -20.36 -19.47
CA LEU A 537 15.17 -19.13 -19.19
C LEU A 537 15.09 -18.15 -20.36
N SER A 538 15.32 -18.64 -21.59
CA SER A 538 15.27 -17.81 -22.80
C SER A 538 13.86 -17.25 -23.06
N GLU A 539 12.82 -18.02 -22.79
CA GLU A 539 11.42 -17.57 -22.87
C GLU A 539 11.13 -16.45 -21.85
N THR A 540 11.65 -16.58 -20.62
CA THR A 540 11.53 -15.54 -19.61
C THR A 540 12.26 -14.27 -20.05
N GLN A 541 13.49 -14.37 -20.57
CA GLN A 541 14.24 -13.24 -21.12
C GLN A 541 13.48 -12.58 -22.28
N ALA A 542 12.96 -13.36 -23.23
CA ALA A 542 12.21 -12.86 -24.39
C ALA A 542 10.90 -12.15 -23.99
N SER A 543 10.26 -12.59 -22.90
CA SER A 543 9.04 -11.95 -22.37
C SER A 543 9.31 -10.72 -21.51
N THR A 544 10.58 -10.46 -21.17
CA THR A 544 10.98 -9.32 -20.34
C THR A 544 10.84 -8.01 -21.11
N SER A 545 10.26 -7.00 -20.47
CA SER A 545 10.07 -5.67 -21.06
C SER A 545 11.42 -4.99 -21.35
N ALA A 546 11.57 -4.34 -22.50
CA ALA A 546 12.75 -3.53 -22.81
C ALA A 546 13.04 -2.42 -21.77
N ILE A 547 12.04 -2.00 -20.99
CA ILE A 547 12.23 -1.06 -19.89
C ILE A 547 13.06 -1.67 -18.76
N ALA A 548 13.11 -3.01 -18.63
CA ALA A 548 13.86 -3.70 -17.58
C ALA A 548 15.36 -3.32 -17.58
N GLU A 549 15.95 -3.07 -18.75
CA GLU A 549 17.36 -2.62 -18.89
C GLU A 549 17.67 -1.33 -18.11
N PHE A 550 16.66 -0.48 -17.90
CA PHE A 550 16.77 0.79 -17.17
C PHE A 550 16.38 0.69 -15.70
N LEU A 551 15.89 -0.49 -15.25
CA LEU A 551 15.61 -0.75 -13.86
C LEU A 551 16.89 -1.29 -13.22
N GLY A 552 17.25 -0.76 -12.05
CA GLY A 552 18.29 -1.39 -11.24
C GLY A 552 17.84 -2.77 -10.76
N ASP A 553 18.80 -3.58 -10.34
CA ASP A 553 18.56 -4.85 -9.63
C ASP A 553 17.84 -5.94 -10.46
N GLN A 554 17.97 -5.92 -11.81
CA GLN A 554 17.48 -7.02 -12.62
C GLN A 554 18.40 -8.24 -12.44
N PRO A 555 17.84 -9.45 -12.19
CA PRO A 555 18.66 -10.65 -12.08
C PRO A 555 19.29 -11.04 -13.42
N ASP A 556 20.50 -11.54 -13.37
CA ASP A 556 21.09 -12.24 -14.48
C ASP A 556 20.43 -13.62 -14.63
N LEU A 557 19.74 -13.83 -15.74
CA LEU A 557 19.04 -15.08 -16.06
C LEU A 557 19.90 -15.99 -16.97
N THR A 558 21.21 -15.86 -16.95
CA THR A 558 22.12 -16.78 -17.63
C THR A 558 22.47 -17.96 -16.72
N LEU A 559 22.47 -19.16 -17.27
CA LEU A 559 22.92 -20.32 -16.51
C LEU A 559 24.42 -20.17 -16.17
N PRO A 560 24.81 -20.46 -14.90
CA PRO A 560 26.23 -20.55 -14.53
C PRO A 560 26.97 -21.57 -15.42
N ARG A 561 28.28 -21.33 -15.64
CA ARG A 561 29.09 -22.16 -16.55
C ARG A 561 29.00 -23.65 -16.24
N GLU A 562 29.02 -24.04 -14.97
CA GLU A 562 28.91 -25.44 -14.57
C GLU A 562 27.66 -26.14 -15.10
N TYR A 563 26.51 -25.46 -15.14
CA TYR A 563 25.25 -25.99 -15.68
C TYR A 563 25.24 -25.96 -17.22
N SER A 564 25.77 -24.88 -17.84
CA SER A 564 25.83 -24.79 -19.28
C SER A 564 26.77 -25.85 -19.89
N ASP A 565 27.94 -26.10 -19.27
CA ASP A 565 28.87 -27.14 -19.70
C ASP A 565 28.25 -28.54 -19.57
N LEU A 566 27.46 -28.80 -18.53
CA LEU A 566 26.69 -30.05 -18.36
C LEU A 566 25.62 -30.20 -19.44
N VAL A 567 24.86 -29.15 -19.76
CA VAL A 567 23.88 -29.15 -20.86
C VAL A 567 24.56 -29.51 -22.19
N ASP A 568 25.70 -28.89 -22.50
CA ASP A 568 26.47 -29.16 -23.73
C ASP A 568 26.96 -30.62 -23.78
N SER A 569 27.39 -31.18 -22.64
CA SER A 569 27.82 -32.57 -22.55
C SER A 569 26.65 -33.54 -22.78
N LEU A 570 25.49 -33.25 -22.17
CA LEU A 570 24.27 -34.07 -22.34
C LEU A 570 23.70 -33.99 -23.76
N GLN A 571 23.89 -32.90 -24.49
CA GLN A 571 23.53 -32.80 -25.91
C GLN A 571 24.43 -33.64 -26.80
N LYS A 572 25.75 -33.65 -26.55
CA LYS A 572 26.73 -34.41 -27.32
C LYS A 572 26.64 -35.91 -27.12
N SER A 573 26.24 -36.38 -25.98
CA SER A 573 26.07 -37.82 -25.68
C SER A 573 24.99 -38.50 -26.52
N ASN A 574 24.19 -37.75 -27.30
CA ASN A 574 23.15 -38.24 -28.21
C ASN A 574 23.66 -38.35 -29.69
N GLN A 575 24.88 -37.88 -29.98
CA GLN A 575 25.54 -38.08 -31.29
C GLN A 575 26.52 -39.27 -31.23
#